data_52ea44f2a9acfa6c593127185bc10be4
#
_entry.id   52ea44f2a9acfa6c593127185bc10be4
#
_cell.length_a   1.000
_cell.length_b   1.000
_cell.length_c   1.000
_cell.angle_alpha   90.00
_cell.angle_beta   90.00
_cell.angle_gamma   90.00
#
_symmetry.space_group_name_H-M   'P 1'
#
loop_
_entity.id
_entity.type
_entity.pdbx_description
1 polymer ?
#
loop_
_entity_poly.entity_id
_entity_poly.type
_entity_poly.pdbx_seq_one_letter_code
_entity_poly.pdbx_strand_id
1 'polypeptide(L)'
;KPTGQKQSDTEPQKPKISVSNQDNSAVVLEATTRVKVTTQMVLAYIEQFKEIAKDNMVKTGIPSSITLGQAILESGAGTGPLSIQANNHFGIKCHKEWTGPSISYTDDAENECFRKYDDPSDSFRDHSYFLTSRPRYSTLFQLDKDDYAAWANGLKLAGYATDPKYPDKLIALIERYQLAKYDAEVLGKEYTPIEKSQPITYENNNEMYTVVKGDTLYSISKKFNISIEELKKKNNLTDNTLSLGQSLLVK
;
A
#
# COMPACT_ATOMS: atom_id res chain seq x y z
N LYS A 1 -84.68 -4.91 -23.06
CA LYS A 1 -83.74 -4.16 -22.14
C LYS A 1 -83.19 -5.15 -21.15
N PRO A 2 -81.91 -5.35 -21.09
CA PRO A 2 -81.22 -5.60 -19.83
C PRO A 2 -80.07 -4.64 -19.62
N THR A 3 -79.97 -4.20 -18.41
CA THR A 3 -79.01 -3.33 -17.82
C THR A 3 -77.69 -4.04 -17.64
N GLY A 4 -76.59 -3.49 -18.19
CA GLY A 4 -75.24 -3.96 -17.97
C GLY A 4 -74.66 -3.44 -16.66
N GLN A 5 -74.16 -4.38 -15.87
CA GLN A 5 -73.31 -4.07 -14.72
C GLN A 5 -71.86 -3.83 -15.19
N LYS A 6 -71.29 -2.66 -14.82
CA LYS A 6 -69.86 -2.37 -14.94
C LYS A 6 -69.15 -3.01 -13.77
N GLN A 7 -68.21 -3.91 -14.03
CA GLN A 7 -67.18 -4.33 -13.10
C GLN A 7 -66.09 -3.25 -13.04
N SER A 8 -65.79 -2.78 -11.87
CA SER A 8 -64.69 -1.88 -11.59
C SER A 8 -63.45 -2.73 -11.31
N ASP A 9 -62.49 -2.68 -12.22
CA ASP A 9 -61.15 -3.21 -11.99
C ASP A 9 -60.40 -2.29 -11.02
N THR A 10 -60.11 -2.81 -9.83
CA THR A 10 -59.30 -2.14 -8.83
C THR A 10 -57.86 -2.59 -9.03
N GLU A 11 -57.05 -1.72 -9.61
CA GLU A 11 -55.60 -1.86 -9.74
C GLU A 11 -54.94 -1.78 -8.34
N PRO A 12 -54.02 -2.67 -7.96
CA PRO A 12 -53.36 -2.59 -6.66
C PRO A 12 -52.38 -1.43 -6.60
N GLN A 13 -52.64 -0.49 -5.70
CA GLN A 13 -51.76 0.64 -5.41
C GLN A 13 -50.45 0.16 -4.83
N LYS A 14 -49.33 0.52 -5.50
CA LYS A 14 -48.00 0.43 -4.96
C LYS A 14 -47.85 1.36 -3.74
N PRO A 15 -47.18 0.92 -2.67
CA PRO A 15 -46.93 1.78 -1.51
C PRO A 15 -46.03 2.94 -1.90
N LYS A 16 -46.48 4.15 -1.64
CA LYS A 16 -45.66 5.37 -1.73
C LYS A 16 -44.70 5.37 -0.55
N ILE A 17 -43.41 5.11 -0.83
CA ILE A 17 -42.36 5.35 0.12
C ILE A 17 -42.11 6.86 0.12
N SER A 18 -42.48 7.53 1.21
CA SER A 18 -42.06 8.88 1.48
C SER A 18 -40.58 8.85 1.92
N VAL A 19 -39.70 9.26 1.03
CA VAL A 19 -38.27 9.52 1.38
C VAL A 19 -38.27 10.80 2.18
N SER A 20 -38.12 10.70 3.49
CA SER A 20 -37.75 11.84 4.34
C SER A 20 -36.29 12.20 4.05
N ASN A 21 -36.05 13.46 3.71
CA ASN A 21 -34.72 14.05 3.63
C ASN A 21 -34.07 14.07 5.03
N GLN A 22 -33.42 12.97 5.41
CA GLN A 22 -32.46 12.95 6.51
C GLN A 22 -31.33 11.98 6.10
N ASP A 23 -30.11 12.48 6.23
CA ASP A 23 -28.82 11.80 6.09
C ASP A 23 -28.21 11.65 4.68
N ASN A 24 -27.88 12.77 4.06
CA ASN A 24 -26.81 12.82 3.05
C ASN A 24 -25.39 12.71 3.65
N SER A 25 -25.26 12.76 4.98
CA SER A 25 -23.94 12.66 5.66
C SER A 25 -23.48 11.21 5.89
N ALA A 26 -24.42 10.26 5.98
CA ALA A 26 -24.09 8.85 6.20
C ALA A 26 -23.57 8.16 4.93
N VAL A 27 -24.11 8.50 3.76
CA VAL A 27 -23.71 7.91 2.47
C VAL A 27 -22.30 8.35 2.05
N VAL A 28 -21.88 9.56 2.42
CA VAL A 28 -20.53 10.08 2.12
C VAL A 28 -19.46 9.43 3.03
N LEU A 29 -19.84 8.99 4.25
CA LEU A 29 -18.92 8.33 5.18
C LEU A 29 -18.63 6.87 4.81
N GLU A 30 -19.54 6.16 4.15
CA GLU A 30 -19.31 4.79 3.69
C GLU A 30 -18.37 4.70 2.47
N ALA A 31 -18.31 5.73 1.63
CA ALA A 31 -17.44 5.79 0.45
C ALA A 31 -15.95 6.01 0.80
N THR A 32 -15.61 6.32 2.05
CA THR A 32 -14.23 6.60 2.49
C THR A 32 -13.65 5.56 3.45
N THR A 33 -14.33 4.44 3.69
CA THR A 33 -13.77 3.36 4.51
C THR A 33 -12.73 2.60 3.68
N ARG A 34 -11.50 3.11 3.64
CA ARG A 34 -10.36 2.37 3.07
C ARG A 34 -10.19 1.10 3.90
N VAL A 35 -10.28 -0.04 3.24
CA VAL A 35 -9.99 -1.35 3.85
C VAL A 35 -8.59 -1.28 4.46
N LYS A 36 -8.48 -1.53 5.77
CA LYS A 36 -7.17 -1.59 6.42
C LYS A 36 -6.44 -2.84 5.95
N VAL A 37 -5.40 -2.66 5.15
CA VAL A 37 -4.58 -3.77 4.65
C VAL A 37 -3.88 -4.47 5.82
N THR A 38 -4.12 -5.77 5.98
CA THR A 38 -3.49 -6.59 7.02
C THR A 38 -2.28 -7.34 6.46
N THR A 39 -1.39 -7.78 7.36
CA THR A 39 -0.25 -8.63 6.96
C THR A 39 -0.71 -9.91 6.25
N GLN A 40 -1.81 -10.52 6.69
CA GLN A 40 -2.34 -11.73 6.06
C GLN A 40 -2.81 -11.47 4.62
N MET A 41 -3.45 -10.33 4.36
CA MET A 41 -3.86 -9.94 3.00
C MET A 41 -2.64 -9.77 2.09
N VAL A 42 -1.58 -9.14 2.59
CA VAL A 42 -0.33 -8.98 1.82
C VAL A 42 0.33 -10.33 1.53
N LEU A 43 0.38 -11.24 2.50
CA LEU A 43 0.94 -12.58 2.27
C LEU A 43 0.14 -13.39 1.25
N ALA A 44 -1.20 -13.32 1.30
CA ALA A 44 -2.06 -13.96 0.31
C ALA A 44 -1.85 -13.36 -1.10
N TYR A 45 -1.70 -12.05 -1.18
CA TYR A 45 -1.41 -11.35 -2.44
C TYR A 45 -0.06 -11.77 -3.03
N ILE A 46 0.99 -11.85 -2.20
CA ILE A 46 2.31 -12.32 -2.63
C ILE A 46 2.21 -13.76 -3.16
N GLU A 47 1.52 -14.64 -2.44
CA GLU A 47 1.36 -16.03 -2.84
C GLU A 47 0.67 -16.15 -4.20
N GLN A 48 -0.34 -15.30 -4.46
CA GLN A 48 -1.08 -15.28 -5.71
C GLN A 48 -0.23 -14.80 -6.90
N PHE A 49 0.66 -13.81 -6.69
CA PHE A 49 1.34 -13.11 -7.80
C PHE A 49 2.85 -13.37 -7.90
N LYS A 50 3.45 -14.13 -6.99
CA LYS A 50 4.89 -14.39 -6.99
C LYS A 50 5.39 -15.04 -8.28
N GLU A 51 4.65 -16.01 -8.83
CA GLU A 51 5.06 -16.71 -10.05
C GLU A 51 5.03 -15.79 -11.27
N ILE A 52 4.03 -14.89 -11.36
CA ILE A 52 3.95 -13.88 -12.42
C ILE A 52 5.14 -12.92 -12.32
N ALA A 53 5.50 -12.48 -11.11
CA ALA A 53 6.62 -11.59 -10.91
C ALA A 53 7.96 -12.25 -11.27
N LYS A 54 8.15 -13.53 -10.93
CA LYS A 54 9.33 -14.31 -11.31
C LYS A 54 9.43 -14.50 -12.83
N ASP A 55 8.32 -14.85 -13.47
CA ASP A 55 8.27 -15.00 -14.93
C ASP A 55 8.59 -13.68 -15.66
N ASN A 56 8.07 -12.56 -15.14
CA ASN A 56 8.42 -11.24 -15.65
C ASN A 56 9.89 -10.90 -15.46
N MET A 57 10.50 -11.26 -14.33
CA MET A 57 11.93 -11.06 -14.09
C MET A 57 12.78 -11.84 -15.09
N VAL A 58 12.42 -13.09 -15.38
CA VAL A 58 13.09 -13.90 -16.41
C VAL A 58 13.02 -13.22 -17.77
N LYS A 59 11.85 -12.71 -18.15
CA LYS A 59 11.59 -12.12 -19.47
C LYS A 59 12.17 -10.72 -19.66
N THR A 60 12.18 -9.92 -18.62
CA THR A 60 12.45 -8.47 -18.71
C THR A 60 13.68 -8.02 -17.93
N GLY A 61 14.11 -8.78 -16.95
CA GLY A 61 15.21 -8.44 -16.06
C GLY A 61 14.82 -7.52 -14.91
N ILE A 62 13.55 -7.13 -14.76
CA ILE A 62 13.06 -6.37 -13.60
C ILE A 62 12.98 -7.32 -12.40
N PRO A 63 13.59 -7.01 -11.24
CA PRO A 63 13.53 -7.90 -10.08
C PRO A 63 12.10 -8.24 -9.66
N SER A 64 11.86 -9.49 -9.30
CA SER A 64 10.57 -9.96 -8.77
C SER A 64 10.15 -9.20 -7.52
N SER A 65 11.12 -8.91 -6.66
CA SER A 65 10.93 -8.14 -5.43
C SER A 65 10.43 -6.72 -5.71
N ILE A 66 10.98 -6.07 -6.74
CA ILE A 66 10.54 -4.74 -7.19
C ILE A 66 9.13 -4.82 -7.73
N THR A 67 8.84 -5.77 -8.62
CA THR A 67 7.51 -5.94 -9.21
C THR A 67 6.45 -6.20 -8.14
N LEU A 68 6.70 -7.12 -7.20
CA LEU A 68 5.78 -7.42 -6.10
C LEU A 68 5.62 -6.25 -5.14
N GLY A 69 6.73 -5.60 -4.76
CA GLY A 69 6.71 -4.46 -3.86
C GLY A 69 5.89 -3.30 -4.43
N GLN A 70 6.08 -2.98 -5.71
CA GLN A 70 5.30 -1.97 -6.43
C GLN A 70 3.82 -2.37 -6.51
N ALA A 71 3.53 -3.61 -6.89
CA ALA A 71 2.15 -4.09 -6.97
C ALA A 71 1.42 -3.99 -5.61
N ILE A 72 2.08 -4.35 -4.51
CA ILE A 72 1.53 -4.19 -3.16
C ILE A 72 1.28 -2.72 -2.83
N LEU A 73 2.25 -1.85 -3.12
CA LEU A 73 2.20 -0.43 -2.79
C LEU A 73 1.09 0.30 -3.56
N GLU A 74 1.03 0.07 -4.88
CA GLU A 74 0.11 0.78 -5.78
C GLU A 74 -1.34 0.27 -5.65
N SER A 75 -1.54 -1.04 -5.44
CA SER A 75 -2.88 -1.63 -5.34
C SER A 75 -3.42 -1.74 -3.92
N GLY A 76 -2.62 -1.40 -2.89
CA GLY A 76 -2.96 -1.73 -1.51
C GLY A 76 -3.14 -3.24 -1.31
N ALA A 77 -2.21 -4.05 -1.83
CA ALA A 77 -2.30 -5.51 -1.86
C ALA A 77 -3.62 -6.03 -2.49
N GLY A 78 -4.02 -5.44 -3.60
CA GLY A 78 -5.19 -5.84 -4.37
C GLY A 78 -6.53 -5.35 -3.80
N THR A 79 -6.54 -4.53 -2.76
CA THR A 79 -7.78 -4.00 -2.15
C THR A 79 -8.21 -2.66 -2.72
N GLY A 80 -7.37 -2.03 -3.52
CA GLY A 80 -7.66 -0.74 -4.15
C GLY A 80 -8.71 -0.83 -5.26
N PRO A 81 -9.47 0.25 -5.51
CA PRO A 81 -10.55 0.25 -6.50
C PRO A 81 -10.11 -0.17 -7.91
N LEU A 82 -8.94 0.27 -8.37
CA LEU A 82 -8.44 -0.05 -9.71
C LEU A 82 -8.09 -1.54 -9.84
N SER A 83 -7.53 -2.16 -8.80
CA SER A 83 -7.25 -3.60 -8.82
C SER A 83 -8.53 -4.44 -8.79
N ILE A 84 -9.56 -4.02 -8.03
CA ILE A 84 -10.82 -4.76 -7.91
C ILE A 84 -11.68 -4.63 -9.18
N GLN A 85 -11.81 -3.41 -9.73
CA GLN A 85 -12.75 -3.12 -10.81
C GLN A 85 -12.15 -3.31 -12.21
N ALA A 86 -10.83 -3.20 -12.31
CA ALA A 86 -10.13 -3.17 -13.58
C ALA A 86 -8.95 -4.14 -13.68
N ASN A 87 -8.68 -4.98 -12.68
CA ASN A 87 -7.46 -5.81 -12.60
C ASN A 87 -6.17 -5.00 -12.84
N ASN A 88 -6.19 -3.69 -12.54
CA ASN A 88 -5.08 -2.78 -12.76
C ASN A 88 -4.34 -2.55 -11.45
N HIS A 89 -3.31 -3.37 -11.23
CA HIS A 89 -2.56 -3.41 -9.97
C HIS A 89 -1.48 -2.33 -9.85
N PHE A 90 -1.24 -1.55 -10.91
CA PHE A 90 -0.18 -0.54 -10.96
C PHE A 90 -0.70 0.86 -11.29
N GLY A 91 -2.02 1.06 -11.36
CA GLY A 91 -2.60 2.35 -11.72
C GLY A 91 -2.20 2.83 -13.12
N ILE A 92 -2.12 1.93 -14.10
CA ILE A 92 -1.67 2.27 -15.44
C ILE A 92 -2.76 3.07 -16.16
N LYS A 93 -2.45 4.32 -16.46
CA LYS A 93 -3.35 5.25 -17.16
C LYS A 93 -3.44 4.92 -18.65
N CYS A 94 -4.58 5.25 -19.27
CA CYS A 94 -4.70 5.20 -20.74
C CYS A 94 -3.76 6.25 -21.34
N HIS A 95 -2.86 5.83 -22.21
CA HIS A 95 -2.11 6.74 -23.05
C HIS A 95 -2.80 6.82 -24.42
N LYS A 96 -2.42 7.81 -25.25
CA LYS A 96 -3.06 8.08 -26.55
C LYS A 96 -3.21 6.87 -27.47
N GLU A 97 -2.36 5.87 -27.31
CA GLU A 97 -2.31 4.66 -28.14
C GLU A 97 -3.14 3.50 -27.56
N TRP A 98 -3.73 3.66 -26.36
CA TRP A 98 -4.53 2.62 -25.75
C TRP A 98 -5.91 2.52 -26.42
N THR A 99 -6.20 1.34 -26.98
CA THR A 99 -7.47 1.03 -27.66
C THR A 99 -8.27 -0.07 -26.92
N GLY A 100 -7.72 -0.60 -25.83
CA GLY A 100 -8.34 -1.64 -25.02
C GLY A 100 -9.42 -1.10 -24.06
N PRO A 101 -10.04 -1.98 -23.27
CA PRO A 101 -11.01 -1.61 -22.24
C PRO A 101 -10.42 -0.63 -21.22
N SER A 102 -11.26 0.25 -20.69
CA SER A 102 -10.84 1.24 -19.70
C SER A 102 -11.94 1.53 -18.70
N ILE A 103 -11.55 2.14 -17.57
CA ILE A 103 -12.47 2.72 -16.61
C ILE A 103 -12.07 4.16 -16.32
N SER A 104 -13.06 4.98 -15.94
CA SER A 104 -12.80 6.32 -15.41
C SER A 104 -12.71 6.25 -13.90
N TYR A 105 -11.67 6.85 -13.32
CA TYR A 105 -11.47 6.90 -11.89
C TYR A 105 -10.82 8.23 -11.50
N THR A 106 -11.22 8.80 -10.37
CA THR A 106 -10.62 10.04 -9.84
C THR A 106 -9.46 9.69 -8.93
N ASP A 107 -8.24 10.03 -9.33
CA ASP A 107 -7.00 9.85 -8.57
C ASP A 107 -6.34 11.21 -8.36
N ASP A 108 -5.34 11.58 -9.14
CA ASP A 108 -4.70 12.91 -9.08
C ASP A 108 -5.57 14.01 -9.71
N ALA A 109 -6.39 13.64 -10.69
CA ALA A 109 -7.35 14.51 -11.35
C ALA A 109 -8.72 13.84 -11.49
N GLU A 110 -9.76 14.64 -11.73
CA GLU A 110 -11.11 14.11 -11.93
C GLU A 110 -11.21 13.32 -13.24
N ASN A 111 -11.89 12.17 -13.20
CA ASN A 111 -12.24 11.38 -14.37
C ASN A 111 -11.04 10.94 -15.25
N GLU A 112 -9.93 10.58 -14.64
CA GLU A 112 -8.79 10.05 -15.38
C GLU A 112 -9.09 8.67 -15.97
N CYS A 113 -8.52 8.39 -17.15
CA CYS A 113 -8.68 7.10 -17.82
C CYS A 113 -7.62 6.11 -17.34
N PHE A 114 -8.05 4.95 -16.83
CA PHE A 114 -7.19 3.84 -16.46
C PHE A 114 -7.49 2.61 -17.31
N ARG A 115 -6.44 1.87 -17.67
CA ARG A 115 -6.56 0.63 -18.41
C ARG A 115 -7.31 -0.41 -17.59
N LYS A 116 -8.17 -1.18 -18.26
CA LYS A 116 -8.87 -2.32 -17.67
C LYS A 116 -8.39 -3.60 -18.34
N TYR A 117 -8.10 -4.61 -17.54
CA TYR A 117 -7.61 -5.90 -17.99
C TYR A 117 -8.60 -7.01 -17.64
N ASP A 118 -8.62 -8.05 -18.46
CA ASP A 118 -9.44 -9.24 -18.22
C ASP A 118 -8.80 -10.12 -17.13
N ASP A 119 -7.46 -10.15 -17.09
CA ASP A 119 -6.68 -10.90 -16.10
C ASP A 119 -5.65 -9.99 -15.40
N PRO A 120 -5.45 -10.10 -14.08
CA PRO A 120 -4.45 -9.32 -13.36
C PRO A 120 -3.04 -9.45 -13.93
N SER A 121 -2.67 -10.62 -14.46
CA SER A 121 -1.34 -10.86 -15.06
C SER A 121 -1.04 -9.92 -16.22
N ASP A 122 -2.08 -9.44 -16.92
CA ASP A 122 -1.92 -8.48 -18.00
C ASP A 122 -1.43 -7.13 -17.47
N SER A 123 -1.89 -6.71 -16.30
CA SER A 123 -1.38 -5.48 -15.68
C SER A 123 0.08 -5.61 -15.24
N PHE A 124 0.51 -6.78 -14.77
CA PHE A 124 1.91 -7.08 -14.45
C PHE A 124 2.80 -7.05 -15.68
N ARG A 125 2.34 -7.64 -16.80
CA ARG A 125 3.05 -7.61 -18.08
C ARG A 125 3.15 -6.18 -18.62
N ASP A 126 2.07 -5.44 -18.56
CA ASP A 126 2.00 -4.07 -19.06
C ASP A 126 2.86 -3.12 -18.22
N HIS A 127 2.94 -3.32 -16.90
CA HIS A 127 3.87 -2.64 -16.03
C HIS A 127 5.34 -2.92 -16.44
N SER A 128 5.67 -4.17 -16.71
CA SER A 128 7.01 -4.52 -17.18
C SER A 128 7.32 -3.83 -18.52
N TYR A 129 6.36 -3.80 -19.44
CA TYR A 129 6.50 -3.07 -20.70
C TYR A 129 6.66 -1.56 -20.47
N PHE A 130 5.92 -0.99 -19.52
CA PHE A 130 6.05 0.42 -19.15
C PHE A 130 7.47 0.80 -18.74
N LEU A 131 8.16 -0.06 -17.99
CA LEU A 131 9.54 0.20 -17.56
C LEU A 131 10.55 -0.07 -18.68
N THR A 132 10.38 -1.15 -19.45
CA THR A 132 11.34 -1.54 -20.49
C THR A 132 11.28 -0.66 -21.74
N SER A 133 10.11 -0.09 -22.05
CA SER A 133 9.90 0.70 -23.29
C SER A 133 10.28 2.17 -23.17
N ARG A 134 10.50 2.69 -21.95
CA ARG A 134 10.78 4.12 -21.76
C ARG A 134 12.25 4.39 -21.48
N PRO A 135 12.92 5.24 -22.32
CA PRO A 135 14.36 5.52 -22.20
C PRO A 135 14.80 6.00 -20.82
N ARG A 136 13.93 6.73 -20.09
CA ARG A 136 14.27 7.24 -18.75
C ARG A 136 14.55 6.15 -17.71
N TYR A 137 14.08 4.92 -17.95
CA TYR A 137 14.35 3.77 -17.08
C TYR A 137 15.51 2.89 -17.54
N SER A 138 16.15 3.19 -18.68
CA SER A 138 17.18 2.35 -19.26
C SER A 138 18.37 2.09 -18.33
N THR A 139 18.73 3.04 -17.48
CA THR A 139 19.81 2.92 -16.50
C THR A 139 19.53 1.88 -15.42
N LEU A 140 18.26 1.59 -15.13
CA LEU A 140 17.89 0.56 -14.15
C LEU A 140 18.40 -0.83 -14.57
N PHE A 141 18.39 -1.10 -15.86
CA PHE A 141 18.80 -2.40 -16.43
C PHE A 141 20.32 -2.63 -16.43
N GLN A 142 21.10 -1.64 -15.95
CA GLN A 142 22.52 -1.76 -15.67
C GLN A 142 22.82 -2.17 -14.21
N LEU A 143 21.80 -2.13 -13.36
CA LEU A 143 21.91 -2.50 -11.94
C LEU A 143 21.88 -4.02 -11.78
N ASP A 144 22.51 -4.50 -10.71
CA ASP A 144 22.39 -5.90 -10.34
C ASP A 144 20.93 -6.25 -10.01
N LYS A 145 20.46 -7.38 -10.50
CA LYS A 145 19.05 -7.79 -10.38
C LYS A 145 18.65 -8.21 -8.97
N ASP A 146 19.62 -8.41 -8.09
CA ASP A 146 19.42 -8.68 -6.65
C ASP A 146 19.68 -7.46 -5.76
N ASP A 147 20.06 -6.31 -6.34
CA ASP A 147 20.17 -5.05 -5.61
C ASP A 147 18.87 -4.25 -5.67
N TYR A 148 17.84 -4.74 -4.95
CA TYR A 148 16.55 -4.06 -4.90
C TYR A 148 16.65 -2.64 -4.33
N ALA A 149 17.65 -2.34 -3.50
CA ALA A 149 17.82 -1.00 -2.94
C ALA A 149 18.30 0.00 -4.01
N ALA A 150 19.26 -0.40 -4.85
CA ALA A 150 19.65 0.39 -6.01
C ALA A 150 18.50 0.57 -7.01
N TRP A 151 17.71 -0.48 -7.25
CA TRP A 151 16.51 -0.41 -8.10
C TRP A 151 15.47 0.56 -7.57
N ALA A 152 15.13 0.51 -6.26
CA ALA A 152 14.16 1.42 -5.64
C ALA A 152 14.59 2.89 -5.75
N ASN A 153 15.86 3.17 -5.47
CA ASN A 153 16.43 4.51 -5.61
C ASN A 153 16.48 4.95 -7.09
N GLY A 154 16.88 4.06 -7.98
CA GLY A 154 16.92 4.31 -9.41
C GLY A 154 15.53 4.63 -10.00
N LEU A 155 14.48 3.92 -9.59
CA LEU A 155 13.09 4.22 -9.96
C LEU A 155 12.69 5.65 -9.55
N LYS A 156 13.04 6.07 -8.34
CA LYS A 156 12.80 7.44 -7.86
C LYS A 156 13.54 8.47 -8.70
N LEU A 157 14.83 8.25 -8.96
CA LEU A 157 15.66 9.14 -9.78
C LEU A 157 15.12 9.24 -11.23
N ALA A 158 14.63 8.13 -11.78
CA ALA A 158 13.99 8.10 -13.11
C ALA A 158 12.59 8.72 -13.13
N GLY A 159 12.07 9.20 -12.00
CA GLY A 159 10.78 9.87 -11.91
C GLY A 159 9.57 8.92 -11.97
N TYR A 160 9.72 7.70 -11.43
CA TYR A 160 8.59 6.76 -11.31
C TYR A 160 7.55 7.28 -10.32
N ALA A 161 7.98 7.84 -9.20
CA ALA A 161 7.13 8.42 -8.18
C ALA A 161 7.60 9.82 -7.77
N THR A 162 6.66 10.68 -7.39
CA THR A 162 6.93 12.02 -6.89
C THR A 162 7.32 12.03 -5.40
N ASP A 163 6.79 11.09 -4.62
CA ASP A 163 7.06 10.97 -3.18
C ASP A 163 8.55 10.77 -2.89
N PRO A 164 9.20 11.67 -2.11
CA PRO A 164 10.61 11.54 -1.76
C PRO A 164 10.91 10.28 -0.91
N LYS A 165 9.91 9.74 -0.22
CA LYS A 165 10.02 8.53 0.62
C LYS A 165 9.67 7.24 -0.13
N TYR A 166 9.45 7.32 -1.43
CA TYR A 166 9.09 6.15 -2.23
C TYR A 166 10.11 5.00 -2.12
N PRO A 167 11.44 5.24 -2.25
CA PRO A 167 12.42 4.18 -2.09
C PRO A 167 12.34 3.51 -0.72
N ASP A 168 12.26 4.29 0.35
CA ASP A 168 12.19 3.76 1.72
C ASP A 168 10.95 2.88 1.92
N LYS A 169 9.80 3.30 1.38
CA LYS A 169 8.56 2.53 1.44
C LYS A 169 8.68 1.21 0.69
N LEU A 170 9.26 1.24 -0.52
CA LEU A 170 9.43 0.06 -1.35
C LEU A 170 10.42 -0.92 -0.71
N ILE A 171 11.58 -0.45 -0.27
CA ILE A 171 12.59 -1.24 0.44
C ILE A 171 11.99 -1.87 1.71
N ALA A 172 11.28 -1.08 2.53
CA ALA A 172 10.65 -1.59 3.75
C ALA A 172 9.64 -2.71 3.48
N LEU A 173 8.89 -2.66 2.36
CA LEU A 173 7.99 -3.74 1.95
C LEU A 173 8.78 -4.98 1.52
N ILE A 174 9.81 -4.82 0.70
CA ILE A 174 10.65 -5.91 0.22
C ILE A 174 11.30 -6.66 1.39
N GLU A 175 11.86 -5.93 2.34
CA GLU A 175 12.48 -6.51 3.53
C GLU A 175 11.46 -7.13 4.47
N ARG A 176 10.34 -6.43 4.73
CA ARG A 176 9.29 -6.92 5.63
C ARG A 176 8.72 -8.26 5.22
N TYR A 177 8.52 -8.46 3.93
CA TYR A 177 7.92 -9.66 3.36
C TYR A 177 8.95 -10.57 2.69
N GLN A 178 10.25 -10.26 2.83
CA GLN A 178 11.36 -11.04 2.27
C GLN A 178 11.20 -11.30 0.77
N LEU A 179 10.78 -10.28 0.01
CA LEU A 179 10.48 -10.46 -1.42
C LEU A 179 11.72 -10.76 -2.25
N ALA A 180 12.92 -10.35 -1.80
CA ALA A 180 14.19 -10.62 -2.47
C ALA A 180 14.52 -12.14 -2.59
N LYS A 181 13.84 -12.99 -1.82
CA LYS A 181 13.96 -14.45 -2.00
C LYS A 181 13.54 -14.90 -3.39
N TYR A 182 12.55 -14.22 -3.99
CA TYR A 182 12.07 -14.55 -5.33
C TYR A 182 13.06 -14.12 -6.42
N ASP A 183 13.86 -13.07 -6.17
CA ASP A 183 14.96 -12.68 -7.04
C ASP A 183 16.05 -13.74 -6.99
N ALA A 184 16.42 -14.20 -5.79
CA ALA A 184 17.41 -15.25 -5.58
C ALA A 184 16.96 -16.56 -6.24
N GLU A 185 15.69 -16.95 -6.12
CA GLU A 185 15.14 -18.14 -6.80
C GLU A 185 15.32 -18.06 -8.33
N VAL A 186 15.00 -16.91 -8.93
CA VAL A 186 15.15 -16.71 -10.40
C VAL A 186 16.63 -16.71 -10.82
N LEU A 187 17.51 -16.16 -9.99
CA LEU A 187 18.96 -16.07 -10.28
C LEU A 187 19.72 -17.35 -9.93
N GLY A 188 19.05 -18.34 -9.32
CA GLY A 188 19.74 -19.56 -8.84
C GLY A 188 20.73 -19.28 -7.73
N LYS A 189 20.50 -18.24 -6.92
CA LYS A 189 21.33 -17.82 -5.79
C LYS A 189 20.73 -18.32 -4.47
N GLU A 190 21.60 -18.57 -3.50
CA GLU A 190 21.17 -18.82 -2.14
C GLU A 190 20.62 -17.51 -1.51
N TYR A 191 19.44 -17.58 -0.91
CA TYR A 191 18.84 -16.44 -0.23
C TYR A 191 19.14 -16.52 1.26
N THR A 192 19.87 -15.53 1.76
CA THR A 192 20.01 -15.33 3.20
C THR A 192 18.92 -14.33 3.64
N PRO A 193 17.94 -14.78 4.47
CA PRO A 193 16.95 -13.85 4.99
C PRO A 193 17.65 -12.70 5.70
N ILE A 194 17.22 -11.48 5.40
CA ILE A 194 17.60 -10.36 6.24
C ILE A 194 16.97 -10.67 7.59
N GLU A 195 17.78 -11.15 8.52
CA GLU A 195 17.33 -11.19 9.90
C GLU A 195 16.92 -9.76 10.22
N LYS A 196 15.59 -9.53 10.28
CA LYS A 196 15.12 -8.37 11.03
C LYS A 196 15.87 -8.50 12.33
N SER A 197 16.72 -7.52 12.66
CA SER A 197 17.09 -7.31 14.04
C SER A 197 15.77 -7.53 14.77
N GLN A 198 15.63 -8.70 15.41
CA GLN A 198 14.45 -9.02 16.21
C GLN A 198 14.24 -7.73 17.01
N PRO A 199 13.02 -7.26 17.23
CA PRO A 199 12.81 -6.18 18.18
C PRO A 199 13.64 -6.64 19.36
N ILE A 200 14.78 -5.94 19.59
CA ILE A 200 15.75 -6.35 20.58
C ILE A 200 14.88 -6.64 21.79
N THR A 201 14.69 -7.91 22.11
CA THR A 201 14.11 -8.29 23.38
C THR A 201 15.17 -7.79 24.34
N TYR A 202 14.98 -6.54 24.75
CA TYR A 202 15.81 -5.95 25.76
C TYR A 202 15.62 -6.85 26.98
N GLU A 203 16.58 -7.76 27.21
CA GLU A 203 16.81 -8.22 28.54
C GLU A 203 16.81 -6.97 29.40
N ASN A 204 16.05 -6.99 30.49
CA ASN A 204 15.78 -5.88 31.40
C ASN A 204 17.03 -5.09 31.81
N ASN A 205 17.67 -4.43 30.87
CA ASN A 205 18.66 -3.40 31.13
C ASN A 205 17.85 -2.11 31.34
N ASN A 206 17.57 -1.84 32.61
CA ASN A 206 16.99 -0.57 33.05
C ASN A 206 17.90 0.58 32.62
N GLU A 207 17.76 1.02 31.37
CA GLU A 207 18.51 2.16 30.86
C GLU A 207 17.91 3.44 31.43
N MET A 208 18.73 4.14 32.23
CA MET A 208 18.36 5.39 32.84
C MET A 208 18.88 6.57 32.00
N TYR A 209 18.01 7.52 31.73
CA TYR A 209 18.34 8.76 31.05
C TYR A 209 18.18 9.95 31.98
N THR A 210 19.20 10.81 32.03
CA THR A 210 19.13 12.05 32.81
C THR A 210 18.64 13.19 31.93
N VAL A 211 17.54 13.83 32.33
CA VAL A 211 16.91 14.94 31.62
C VAL A 211 17.86 16.14 31.56
N VAL A 212 18.14 16.64 30.36
CA VAL A 212 18.97 17.82 30.13
C VAL A 212 18.12 19.01 29.67
N LYS A 213 18.71 20.20 29.67
CA LYS A 213 18.01 21.44 29.28
C LYS A 213 17.48 21.33 27.85
N GLY A 214 16.20 21.56 27.68
CA GLY A 214 15.49 21.49 26.39
C GLY A 214 14.80 20.17 26.12
N ASP A 215 14.95 19.16 26.98
CA ASP A 215 14.22 17.92 26.86
C ASP A 215 12.74 18.06 27.16
N THR A 216 11.95 17.27 26.46
CA THR A 216 10.53 17.07 26.68
C THR A 216 10.22 15.58 26.65
N LEU A 217 9.11 15.13 27.21
CA LEU A 217 8.67 13.74 27.07
C LEU A 217 8.62 13.31 25.60
N TYR A 218 8.24 14.23 24.72
CA TYR A 218 8.20 13.96 23.28
C TYR A 218 9.58 13.74 22.68
N SER A 219 10.58 14.61 22.98
CA SER A 219 11.94 14.44 22.44
C SER A 219 12.61 13.17 22.97
N ILE A 220 12.39 12.85 24.25
CA ILE A 220 12.91 11.62 24.88
C ILE A 220 12.21 10.37 24.31
N SER A 221 10.88 10.40 24.14
CA SER A 221 10.13 9.30 23.53
C SER A 221 10.63 8.96 22.12
N LYS A 222 10.95 9.99 21.33
CA LYS A 222 11.54 9.81 19.99
C LYS A 222 12.97 9.28 20.04
N LYS A 223 13.78 9.80 20.96
CA LYS A 223 15.19 9.41 21.12
C LYS A 223 15.35 7.93 21.49
N PHE A 224 14.46 7.42 22.35
CA PHE A 224 14.52 6.05 22.87
C PHE A 224 13.48 5.12 22.26
N ASN A 225 12.73 5.58 21.24
CA ASN A 225 11.69 4.83 20.55
C ASN A 225 10.66 4.17 21.49
N ILE A 226 10.24 4.91 22.54
CA ILE A 226 9.23 4.52 23.50
C ILE A 226 8.04 5.48 23.38
N SER A 227 6.80 5.03 23.62
CA SER A 227 5.65 5.93 23.61
C SER A 227 5.66 6.86 24.84
N ILE A 228 5.04 8.03 24.72
CA ILE A 228 4.93 8.96 25.85
C ILE A 228 4.18 8.32 27.01
N GLU A 229 3.12 7.55 26.70
CA GLU A 229 2.32 6.82 27.69
C GLU A 229 3.13 5.78 28.45
N GLU A 230 3.95 5.01 27.74
CA GLU A 230 4.85 4.02 28.36
C GLU A 230 5.94 4.68 29.16
N LEU A 231 6.54 5.77 28.65
CA LEU A 231 7.56 6.54 29.37
C LEU A 231 6.99 7.10 30.69
N LYS A 232 5.77 7.64 30.64
CA LYS A 232 5.07 8.11 31.84
C LYS A 232 4.76 6.97 32.83
N LYS A 233 4.23 5.85 32.33
CA LYS A 233 3.89 4.68 33.14
C LYS A 233 5.12 4.08 33.83
N LYS A 234 6.23 3.92 33.10
CA LYS A 234 7.49 3.39 33.66
C LYS A 234 8.07 4.27 34.76
N ASN A 235 7.85 5.58 34.67
CA ASN A 235 8.41 6.57 35.59
C ASN A 235 7.40 7.17 36.58
N ASN A 236 6.19 6.62 36.64
CA ASN A 236 5.10 7.09 37.51
C ASN A 236 4.80 8.59 37.34
N LEU A 237 4.91 9.12 36.11
CA LEU A 237 4.65 10.53 35.83
C LEU A 237 3.14 10.77 35.63
N THR A 238 2.59 11.70 36.35
CA THR A 238 1.17 12.07 36.27
C THR A 238 0.90 13.13 35.21
N ASP A 239 1.90 13.98 34.93
CA ASP A 239 1.83 15.04 33.91
C ASP A 239 3.02 14.97 32.92
N ASN A 240 3.20 16.01 32.14
CA ASN A 240 4.26 16.07 31.11
C ASN A 240 5.48 16.89 31.56
N THR A 241 5.51 17.31 32.82
CA THR A 241 6.58 18.16 33.33
C THR A 241 7.82 17.33 33.67
N LEU A 242 8.97 17.79 33.23
CA LEU A 242 10.26 17.18 33.52
C LEU A 242 11.14 18.21 34.28
N SER A 243 11.89 17.73 35.25
CA SER A 243 12.89 18.53 35.95
C SER A 243 14.29 18.28 35.35
N LEU A 244 15.07 19.35 35.27
CA LEU A 244 16.47 19.24 34.87
C LEU A 244 17.22 18.32 35.84
N GLY A 245 17.96 17.35 35.34
CA GLY A 245 18.66 16.34 36.14
C GLY A 245 17.79 15.16 36.60
N GLN A 246 16.50 15.13 36.26
CA GLN A 246 15.61 14.01 36.56
C GLN A 246 16.09 12.76 35.84
N SER A 247 16.15 11.62 36.54
CA SER A 247 16.46 10.33 35.93
C SER A 247 15.18 9.66 35.50
N LEU A 248 15.12 9.23 34.24
CA LEU A 248 13.99 8.51 33.65
C LEU A 248 14.41 7.13 33.18
N LEU A 249 13.60 6.14 33.51
CA LEU A 249 13.70 4.79 32.95
C LEU A 249 13.18 4.84 31.51
N VAL A 250 14.05 4.59 30.54
CA VAL A 250 13.74 4.75 29.09
C VAL A 250 13.68 3.42 28.33
N LYS A 251 14.12 2.31 28.97
CA LYS A 251 13.99 0.94 28.45
C LYS A 251 13.64 -0.04 29.58
#